data_d392c18b473ce495a55875d875168bc3
#
_entry.id   d392c18b473ce495a55875d875168bc3
#
_cell.length_a   1.000
_cell.length_b   1.000
_cell.length_c   1.000
_cell.angle_alpha   90.00
_cell.angle_beta   90.00
_cell.angle_gamma   90.00
#
_symmetry.space_group_name_H-M   'P 1'
#
loop_
_entity.id
_entity.type
_entity.pdbx_description
1 polymer ?
#
loop_
_entity_poly.entity_id
_entity_poly.type
_entity_poly.pdbx_seq_one_letter_code
_entity_poly.pdbx_strand_id
1 'polypeptide(L)'
;MAMELEAEEEAMMTARRENERLVESLYAAVAAGDGAAASAVLAGDVDWWFHGPRRCEHMRRRLTGEAEAASASSFVFVPRRVAAVGRGGGWVVAEGWEGPRAYWVHAWAVEGGRITRLREYFNTSVTVRDVGCGGHCRPQLDGGGVRRRAAVCWQSQRGRGGGDDDDDRSLPGLVLAI
;
A
#
# COMPACT_ATOMS: atom_id res chain seq x y z
N MET A 1 22.66 -16.76 -20.42
CA MET A 1 21.16 -16.87 -20.36
C MET A 1 20.67 -17.28 -18.97
N ALA A 2 20.93 -18.48 -18.43
CA ALA A 2 20.44 -18.85 -17.10
C ALA A 2 20.98 -17.97 -15.97
N MET A 3 22.27 -17.71 -15.91
CA MET A 3 22.91 -16.81 -14.93
C MET A 3 22.45 -15.36 -15.02
N GLU A 4 22.11 -14.87 -16.19
CA GLU A 4 21.56 -13.51 -16.38
C GLU A 4 20.14 -13.39 -15.81
N LEU A 5 19.32 -14.41 -16.01
CA LEU A 5 17.96 -14.47 -15.44
C LEU A 5 17.99 -14.55 -13.90
N GLU A 6 18.90 -15.31 -13.33
CA GLU A 6 19.08 -15.41 -11.88
C GLU A 6 19.54 -14.07 -11.28
N ALA A 7 20.47 -13.38 -11.96
CA ALA A 7 20.92 -12.05 -11.52
C ALA A 7 19.83 -10.98 -11.60
N GLU A 8 19.00 -11.00 -12.65
CA GLU A 8 17.85 -10.10 -12.78
C GLU A 8 16.80 -10.37 -11.69
N GLU A 9 16.53 -11.63 -11.37
CA GLU A 9 15.59 -11.99 -10.30
C GLU A 9 16.11 -11.54 -8.94
N GLU A 10 17.39 -11.75 -8.64
CA GLU A 10 18.01 -11.30 -7.38
C GLU A 10 18.00 -9.76 -7.26
N ALA A 11 18.31 -9.05 -8.34
CA ALA A 11 18.26 -7.58 -8.36
C ALA A 11 16.83 -7.07 -8.13
N MET A 12 15.83 -7.70 -8.74
CA MET A 12 14.43 -7.37 -8.53
C MET A 12 13.98 -7.63 -7.09
N MET A 13 14.38 -8.75 -6.49
CA MET A 13 14.06 -9.06 -5.09
C MET A 13 14.73 -8.08 -4.13
N THR A 14 15.94 -7.64 -4.44
CA THR A 14 16.65 -6.62 -3.66
C THR A 14 15.94 -5.28 -3.73
N ALA A 15 15.57 -4.81 -4.91
CA ALA A 15 14.83 -3.56 -5.09
C ALA A 15 13.47 -3.59 -4.35
N ARG A 16 12.76 -4.71 -4.37
CA ARG A 16 11.51 -4.88 -3.60
C ARG A 16 11.72 -4.68 -2.11
N ARG A 17 12.75 -5.32 -1.54
CA ARG A 17 13.09 -5.18 -0.11
C ARG A 17 13.52 -3.75 0.26
N GLU A 18 14.24 -3.09 -0.61
CA GLU A 18 14.65 -1.70 -0.42
C GLU A 18 13.43 -0.77 -0.39
N ASN A 19 12.48 -0.95 -1.31
CA ASN A 19 11.24 -0.18 -1.34
C ASN A 19 10.37 -0.44 -0.11
N GLU A 20 10.27 -1.68 0.35
CA GLU A 20 9.58 -2.01 1.61
C GLU A 20 10.20 -1.28 2.80
N ARG A 21 11.54 -1.35 2.94
CA ARG A 21 12.26 -0.65 4.02
C ARG A 21 12.09 0.87 3.96
N LEU A 22 12.06 1.44 2.75
CA LEU A 22 11.82 2.87 2.59
C LEU A 22 10.46 3.27 3.16
N VAL A 23 9.41 2.51 2.83
CA VAL A 23 8.06 2.75 3.36
C VAL A 23 7.98 2.49 4.87
N GLU A 24 8.63 1.44 5.37
CA GLU A 24 8.72 1.18 6.82
C GLU A 24 9.41 2.33 7.56
N SER A 25 10.48 2.90 6.97
CA SER A 25 11.18 4.05 7.55
C SER A 25 10.29 5.29 7.60
N LEU A 26 9.42 5.51 6.61
CA LEU A 26 8.42 6.58 6.65
C LEU A 26 7.47 6.39 7.84
N TYR A 27 6.94 5.19 8.05
CA TYR A 27 6.04 4.94 9.20
C TYR A 27 6.76 5.13 10.54
N ALA A 28 8.01 4.73 10.63
CA ALA A 28 8.83 4.96 11.83
C ALA A 28 9.03 6.46 12.10
N ALA A 29 9.35 7.25 11.06
CA ALA A 29 9.48 8.70 11.17
C ALA A 29 8.17 9.38 11.57
N VAL A 30 7.05 8.96 10.97
CA VAL A 30 5.71 9.45 11.30
C VAL A 30 5.35 9.14 12.76
N ALA A 31 5.64 7.92 13.24
CA ALA A 31 5.40 7.52 14.62
C ALA A 31 6.26 8.31 15.62
N ALA A 32 7.52 8.61 15.26
CA ALA A 32 8.43 9.41 16.06
C ALA A 32 8.14 10.92 16.01
N GLY A 33 7.25 11.39 15.13
CA GLY A 33 7.03 12.81 14.88
C GLY A 33 8.22 13.51 14.18
N ASP A 34 9.11 12.74 13.56
CA ASP A 34 10.27 13.24 12.83
C ASP A 34 9.90 13.67 11.41
N GLY A 35 9.45 14.90 11.27
CA GLY A 35 9.07 15.49 9.98
C GLY A 35 10.23 15.58 9.00
N ALA A 36 11.47 15.74 9.46
CA ALA A 36 12.64 15.83 8.61
C ALA A 36 12.95 14.46 7.98
N ALA A 37 12.96 13.40 8.79
CA ALA A 37 13.14 12.04 8.29
C ALA A 37 12.00 11.62 7.36
N ALA A 38 10.74 11.96 7.67
CA ALA A 38 9.61 11.70 6.80
C ALA A 38 9.75 12.42 5.45
N SER A 39 10.13 13.70 5.45
CA SER A 39 10.33 14.48 4.23
C SER A 39 11.50 13.97 3.38
N ALA A 40 12.53 13.39 3.98
CA ALA A 40 13.70 12.89 3.28
C ALA A 40 13.40 11.74 2.32
N VAL A 41 12.35 10.95 2.59
CA VAL A 41 11.93 9.82 1.77
C VAL A 41 10.82 10.16 0.76
N LEU A 42 10.24 11.34 0.86
CA LEU A 42 9.21 11.84 -0.06
C LEU A 42 9.82 12.61 -1.23
N ALA A 43 9.20 12.52 -2.40
CA ALA A 43 9.44 13.46 -3.49
C ALA A 43 8.85 14.84 -3.13
N GLY A 44 9.36 15.91 -3.78
CA GLY A 44 8.86 17.27 -3.52
C GLY A 44 7.43 17.51 -4.01
N ASP A 45 6.97 16.70 -4.94
CA ASP A 45 5.69 16.79 -5.65
C ASP A 45 4.88 15.48 -5.57
N VAL A 46 4.69 14.95 -4.37
CA VAL A 46 3.92 13.71 -4.16
C VAL A 46 2.49 13.86 -4.66
N ASP A 47 2.05 12.91 -5.51
CA ASP A 47 0.65 12.81 -5.96
C ASP A 47 -0.20 12.14 -4.86
N TRP A 48 -1.07 12.93 -4.23
CA TRP A 48 -1.92 12.50 -3.14
C TRP A 48 -3.32 12.15 -3.65
N TRP A 49 -3.81 10.97 -3.30
CA TRP A 49 -5.18 10.58 -3.56
C TRP A 49 -5.77 9.87 -2.34
N PHE A 50 -7.00 10.20 -2.00
CA PHE A 50 -7.69 9.69 -0.82
C PHE A 50 -9.07 9.14 -1.17
N HIS A 51 -9.41 7.99 -0.60
CA HIS A 51 -10.74 7.39 -0.65
C HIS A 51 -11.26 7.14 0.77
N GLY A 52 -12.30 7.87 1.11
CA GLY A 52 -12.94 7.83 2.42
C GLY A 52 -13.61 9.16 2.78
N PRO A 53 -14.17 9.29 3.99
CA PRO A 53 -14.68 10.56 4.49
C PRO A 53 -13.55 11.58 4.64
N ARG A 54 -13.69 12.79 4.11
CA ARG A 54 -12.62 13.83 4.11
C ARG A 54 -11.96 14.06 5.46
N ARG A 55 -12.72 13.92 6.57
CA ARG A 55 -12.19 14.03 7.93
C ARG A 55 -11.19 12.93 8.32
N CYS A 56 -11.15 11.86 7.55
CA CYS A 56 -10.30 10.69 7.80
C CYS A 56 -9.05 10.64 6.90
N GLU A 57 -8.76 11.72 6.17
CA GLU A 57 -7.51 11.88 5.41
C GLU A 57 -6.38 12.25 6.38
N HIS A 58 -5.87 11.25 7.11
CA HIS A 58 -4.94 11.48 8.20
C HIS A 58 -3.48 11.51 7.74
N MET A 59 -3.09 10.65 6.80
CA MET A 59 -1.69 10.51 6.40
C MET A 59 -1.19 11.76 5.66
N ARG A 60 -1.91 12.20 4.62
CA ARG A 60 -1.53 13.41 3.89
C ARG A 60 -1.42 14.60 4.81
N ARG A 61 -2.46 14.87 5.62
CA ARG A 61 -2.48 16.03 6.53
C ARG A 61 -1.33 16.01 7.52
N ARG A 62 -0.92 14.81 7.96
CA ARG A 62 0.23 14.66 8.86
C ARG A 62 1.55 14.96 8.15
N LEU A 63 1.72 14.47 6.93
CA LEU A 63 2.96 14.65 6.16
C LEU A 63 3.11 16.06 5.58
N THR A 64 1.99 16.76 5.28
CA THR A 64 2.00 18.14 4.76
C THR A 64 1.99 19.21 5.87
N GLY A 65 1.89 18.81 7.14
CA GLY A 65 1.79 19.75 8.25
C GLY A 65 0.43 20.44 8.37
N GLU A 66 -0.59 20.02 7.61
CA GLU A 66 -1.96 20.57 7.67
C GLU A 66 -2.75 20.08 8.91
N ALA A 67 -2.21 19.12 9.65
CA ALA A 67 -2.80 18.68 10.89
C ALA A 67 -2.58 19.76 11.97
N GLU A 68 -3.66 20.44 12.36
CA GLU A 68 -3.60 21.34 13.52
C GLU A 68 -3.16 20.56 14.76
N ALA A 69 -2.26 21.15 15.56
CA ALA A 69 -1.70 20.53 16.76
C ALA A 69 -2.77 20.05 17.76
N ALA A 70 -3.97 20.64 17.74
CA ALA A 70 -5.11 20.26 18.59
C ALA A 70 -5.96 19.11 18.02
N SER A 71 -5.89 18.84 16.72
CA SER A 71 -6.57 17.74 16.04
C SER A 71 -5.61 16.67 15.52
N ALA A 72 -4.32 16.81 15.78
CA ALA A 72 -3.34 15.72 15.71
C ALA A 72 -3.73 14.67 16.75
N SER A 73 -5.03 14.30 16.67
CA SER A 73 -5.57 13.16 17.37
C SER A 73 -4.60 12.03 17.15
N SER A 74 -4.33 11.36 18.19
CA SER A 74 -3.66 10.09 18.41
C SER A 74 -3.81 9.02 17.33
N PHE A 75 -4.11 9.36 16.06
CA PHE A 75 -4.18 8.38 14.98
C PHE A 75 -2.77 7.90 14.68
N VAL A 76 -2.49 6.67 15.07
CA VAL A 76 -1.17 6.06 14.93
C VAL A 76 -1.22 5.03 13.82
N PHE A 77 -0.45 5.27 12.76
CA PHE A 77 -0.31 4.32 11.68
C PHE A 77 0.75 3.26 12.04
N VAL A 78 0.29 2.13 12.58
CA VAL A 78 1.14 0.96 12.78
C VAL A 78 0.77 -0.08 11.72
N PRO A 79 1.56 -0.25 10.66
CA PRO A 79 1.25 -1.23 9.64
C PRO A 79 1.35 -2.65 10.21
N ARG A 80 0.36 -3.47 9.95
CA ARG A 80 0.38 -4.91 10.22
C ARG A 80 1.09 -5.68 9.14
N ARG A 81 1.06 -5.13 7.93
CA ARG A 81 1.65 -5.73 6.76
C ARG A 81 2.16 -4.64 5.85
N VAL A 82 3.37 -4.83 5.36
CA VAL A 82 3.99 -4.04 4.28
C VAL A 82 4.45 -5.02 3.22
N ALA A 83 4.17 -4.76 1.96
CA ALA A 83 4.55 -5.65 0.88
C ALA A 83 4.76 -4.89 -0.43
N ALA A 84 5.89 -5.11 -1.08
CA ALA A 84 6.13 -4.64 -2.44
C ALA A 84 5.31 -5.48 -3.42
N VAL A 85 4.63 -4.82 -4.34
CA VAL A 85 3.70 -5.43 -5.30
C VAL A 85 3.98 -4.94 -6.72
N GLY A 86 3.43 -5.65 -7.69
CA GLY A 86 3.64 -5.38 -9.10
C GLY A 86 5.01 -5.83 -9.60
N ARG A 87 5.20 -5.67 -10.90
CA ARG A 87 6.45 -6.03 -11.58
C ARG A 87 7.55 -5.06 -11.16
N GLY A 88 8.68 -5.58 -10.65
CA GLY A 88 9.77 -4.75 -10.14
C GLY A 88 9.54 -4.13 -8.76
N GLY A 89 8.35 -4.31 -8.13
CA GLY A 89 8.09 -3.84 -6.78
C GLY A 89 8.04 -2.33 -6.61
N GLY A 90 7.73 -1.59 -7.68
CA GLY A 90 7.63 -0.12 -7.65
C GLY A 90 6.44 0.42 -6.85
N TRP A 91 5.52 -0.46 -6.44
CA TRP A 91 4.47 -0.15 -5.49
C TRP A 91 4.67 -0.92 -4.19
N VAL A 92 4.41 -0.26 -3.07
CA VAL A 92 4.43 -0.88 -1.74
C VAL A 92 3.07 -0.66 -1.10
N VAL A 93 2.41 -1.73 -0.71
CA VAL A 93 1.12 -1.68 -0.03
C VAL A 93 1.31 -1.93 1.45
N ALA A 94 0.76 -1.06 2.28
CA ALA A 94 0.71 -1.20 3.72
C ALA A 94 -0.74 -1.19 4.19
N GLU A 95 -1.06 -2.01 5.17
CA GLU A 95 -2.39 -2.05 5.78
C GLU A 95 -2.31 -2.16 7.31
N GLY A 96 -3.30 -1.65 7.99
CA GLY A 96 -3.38 -1.72 9.44
C GLY A 96 -4.72 -1.30 10.00
N TRP A 97 -4.80 -1.34 11.32
CA TRP A 97 -5.95 -0.92 12.09
C TRP A 97 -5.55 0.14 13.10
N GLU A 98 -6.37 1.14 13.26
CA GLU A 98 -6.33 2.05 14.40
C GLU A 98 -7.57 1.83 15.25
N GLY A 99 -7.35 1.26 16.44
CA GLY A 99 -8.44 0.80 17.30
C GLY A 99 -9.32 -0.27 16.61
N PRO A 100 -10.54 -0.51 17.10
CA PRO A 100 -11.39 -1.59 16.59
C PRO A 100 -12.16 -1.24 15.30
N ARG A 101 -12.18 0.02 14.88
CA ARG A 101 -13.11 0.51 13.86
C ARG A 101 -12.48 1.20 12.65
N ALA A 102 -11.21 1.55 12.71
CA ALA A 102 -10.55 2.28 11.64
C ALA A 102 -9.55 1.38 10.90
N TYR A 103 -9.96 0.82 9.78
CA TYR A 103 -9.10 0.08 8.87
C TYR A 103 -8.56 1.00 7.79
N TRP A 104 -7.28 0.89 7.50
CA TRP A 104 -6.64 1.69 6.48
C TRP A 104 -5.72 0.86 5.59
N VAL A 105 -5.64 1.27 4.32
CA VAL A 105 -4.70 0.75 3.33
C VAL A 105 -4.03 1.92 2.64
N HIS A 106 -2.72 1.86 2.54
CA HIS A 106 -1.90 2.80 1.77
C HIS A 106 -1.20 2.05 0.64
N ALA A 107 -1.29 2.58 -0.58
CA ALA A 107 -0.45 2.13 -1.69
C ALA A 107 0.51 3.28 -2.06
N TRP A 108 1.80 3.01 -1.90
CA TRP A 108 2.89 3.94 -2.14
C TRP A 108 3.60 3.60 -3.44
N ALA A 109 3.73 4.54 -4.38
CA ALA A 109 4.62 4.36 -5.51
C ALA A 109 6.02 4.87 -5.14
N VAL A 110 7.02 4.06 -5.43
CA VAL A 110 8.44 4.36 -5.19
C VAL A 110 9.16 4.41 -6.53
N GLU A 111 9.78 5.54 -6.81
CA GLU A 111 10.55 5.79 -8.02
C GLU A 111 11.87 6.46 -7.65
N GLY A 112 12.99 5.92 -8.11
CA GLY A 112 14.31 6.49 -7.83
C GLY A 112 14.66 6.60 -6.34
N GLY A 113 14.18 5.67 -5.50
CA GLY A 113 14.43 5.68 -4.06
C GLY A 113 13.64 6.74 -3.28
N ARG A 114 12.58 7.28 -3.87
CA ARG A 114 11.67 8.24 -3.23
C ARG A 114 10.21 7.85 -3.45
N ILE A 115 9.37 8.22 -2.50
CA ILE A 115 7.92 8.05 -2.61
C ILE A 115 7.36 9.18 -3.45
N THR A 116 6.71 8.85 -4.56
CA THR A 116 6.16 9.81 -5.53
C THR A 116 4.64 9.90 -5.50
N ARG A 117 3.96 8.86 -4.99
CA ARG A 117 2.47 8.83 -4.93
C ARG A 117 2.00 8.14 -3.68
N LEU A 118 0.84 8.61 -3.16
CA LEU A 118 0.03 7.91 -2.17
C LEU A 118 -1.39 7.71 -2.70
N ARG A 119 -1.88 6.47 -2.53
CA ARG A 119 -3.30 6.15 -2.61
C ARG A 119 -3.73 5.66 -1.23
N GLU A 120 -4.46 6.49 -0.50
CA GLU A 120 -4.93 6.19 0.86
C GLU A 120 -6.40 5.76 0.82
N TYR A 121 -6.69 4.62 1.41
CA TYR A 121 -8.03 4.03 1.53
C TYR A 121 -8.38 3.89 3.01
N PHE A 122 -9.56 4.40 3.38
CA PHE A 122 -10.04 4.34 4.76
C PHE A 122 -11.33 3.54 4.84
N ASN A 123 -11.38 2.57 5.74
CA ASN A 123 -12.50 1.63 5.89
C ASN A 123 -12.93 0.97 4.56
N THR A 124 -11.96 0.59 3.76
CA THR A 124 -12.16 0.03 2.42
C THR A 124 -11.17 -1.12 2.23
N SER A 125 -11.66 -2.28 1.82
CA SER A 125 -10.79 -3.37 1.40
C SER A 125 -10.28 -3.13 -0.02
N VAL A 126 -9.01 -3.42 -0.28
CA VAL A 126 -8.37 -3.19 -1.57
C VAL A 126 -7.88 -4.50 -2.17
N THR A 127 -8.14 -4.70 -3.44
CA THR A 127 -7.51 -5.75 -4.25
C THR A 127 -6.60 -5.07 -5.26
N VAL A 128 -5.31 -5.37 -5.22
CA VAL A 128 -4.33 -4.83 -6.18
C VAL A 128 -4.14 -5.81 -7.32
N ARG A 129 -4.28 -5.30 -8.54
CA ARG A 129 -4.08 -6.06 -9.78
C ARG A 129 -2.95 -5.46 -10.59
N ASP A 130 -2.01 -6.30 -10.97
CA ASP A 130 -0.94 -5.92 -11.90
C ASP A 130 -1.46 -6.07 -13.35
N VAL A 131 -1.57 -4.93 -14.05
CA VAL A 131 -1.98 -4.89 -15.46
C VAL A 131 -0.80 -5.13 -16.42
N GLY A 132 0.43 -5.05 -15.92
CA GLY A 132 1.67 -5.24 -16.69
C GLY A 132 2.15 -6.68 -16.79
N CYS A 133 1.52 -7.66 -16.14
CA CYS A 133 1.96 -9.07 -16.20
C CYS A 133 1.61 -9.75 -17.53
N GLY A 134 2.13 -9.22 -18.61
CA GLY A 134 2.09 -9.86 -19.93
C GLY A 134 3.07 -11.03 -20.01
N GLY A 135 2.69 -12.22 -19.51
CA GLY A 135 3.42 -13.42 -19.88
C GLY A 135 3.62 -14.51 -18.84
N HIS A 136 3.56 -14.24 -17.54
CA HIS A 136 3.84 -15.25 -16.50
C HIS A 136 2.68 -15.54 -15.53
N CYS A 137 1.54 -14.87 -15.70
CA CYS A 137 0.34 -15.25 -14.95
C CYS A 137 -0.31 -16.45 -15.66
N ARG A 138 -0.41 -17.61 -15.01
CA ARG A 138 -1.17 -18.76 -15.51
C ARG A 138 -2.55 -18.27 -15.94
N PRO A 139 -2.95 -18.44 -17.21
CA PRO A 139 -4.31 -18.13 -17.61
C PRO A 139 -5.25 -19.10 -16.89
N GLN A 140 -6.16 -18.58 -16.10
CA GLN A 140 -7.30 -19.36 -15.64
C GLN A 140 -8.20 -19.55 -16.84
N LEU A 141 -8.27 -20.78 -17.34
CA LEU A 141 -9.11 -21.18 -18.46
C LEU A 141 -10.56 -21.25 -18.01
N ASP A 142 -11.25 -20.13 -18.07
CA ASP A 142 -12.71 -20.13 -18.10
C ASP A 142 -13.13 -20.22 -19.57
N GLY A 143 -13.85 -21.28 -19.91
CA GLY A 143 -14.20 -21.62 -21.32
C GLY A 143 -14.96 -20.49 -22.00
N GLY A 144 -14.29 -19.74 -22.86
CA GLY A 144 -14.88 -18.73 -23.73
C GLY A 144 -14.09 -17.42 -23.78
N GLY A 145 -13.15 -17.30 -24.72
CA GLY A 145 -12.49 -16.07 -25.09
C GLY A 145 -11.40 -15.62 -24.11
N VAL A 146 -10.15 -15.63 -24.56
CA VAL A 146 -8.96 -15.24 -23.78
C VAL A 146 -9.01 -13.73 -23.47
N ARG A 147 -9.75 -13.32 -22.45
CA ARG A 147 -9.54 -12.02 -21.80
C ARG A 147 -8.42 -12.21 -20.77
N ARG A 148 -7.24 -11.65 -21.03
CA ARG A 148 -6.15 -11.57 -20.07
C ARG A 148 -6.65 -10.78 -18.87
N ARG A 149 -7.09 -11.46 -17.81
CA ARG A 149 -7.42 -10.79 -16.54
C ARG A 149 -6.10 -10.43 -15.86
N ALA A 150 -5.96 -9.16 -15.46
CA ALA A 150 -4.86 -8.72 -14.65
C ALA A 150 -4.76 -9.58 -13.39
N ALA A 151 -3.55 -10.08 -13.07
CA ALA A 151 -3.36 -10.95 -11.91
C ALA A 151 -3.55 -10.19 -10.62
N VAL A 152 -4.19 -10.82 -9.63
CA VAL A 152 -4.22 -10.31 -8.26
C VAL A 152 -2.82 -10.50 -7.66
N CYS A 153 -2.13 -9.41 -7.35
CA CYS A 153 -0.82 -9.44 -6.72
C CYS A 153 -0.87 -9.11 -5.22
N TRP A 154 -1.97 -8.55 -4.74
CA TRP A 154 -2.20 -8.28 -3.33
C TRP A 154 -3.70 -8.13 -3.05
N GLN A 155 -4.09 -8.50 -1.84
CA GLN A 155 -5.45 -8.32 -1.35
C GLN A 155 -5.43 -8.04 0.15
N SER A 156 -6.29 -7.13 0.61
CA SER A 156 -6.54 -6.83 2.02
C SER A 156 -6.83 -8.10 2.81
N GLN A 157 -6.11 -8.29 3.91
CA GLN A 157 -6.36 -9.38 4.84
C GLN A 157 -7.23 -8.85 5.96
N ARG A 158 -8.50 -9.24 5.97
CA ARG A 158 -9.34 -9.08 7.14
C ARG A 158 -8.73 -9.91 8.27
N GLY A 159 -8.27 -9.26 9.33
CA GLY A 159 -7.92 -10.00 10.52
C GLY A 159 -9.14 -10.81 10.96
N ARG A 160 -9.00 -12.13 11.05
CA ARG A 160 -9.84 -12.94 11.91
C ARG A 160 -9.59 -12.46 13.35
N GLY A 161 -10.29 -11.42 13.76
CA GLY A 161 -10.49 -11.13 15.17
C GLY A 161 -11.33 -12.28 15.69
N GLY A 162 -10.74 -13.14 16.52
CA GLY A 162 -11.51 -14.16 17.24
C GLY A 162 -12.50 -13.46 18.16
N GLY A 163 -13.76 -13.55 17.82
CA GLY A 163 -14.91 -13.07 18.54
C GLY A 163 -16.14 -13.43 17.72
N ASP A 164 -16.95 -14.32 18.27
CA ASP A 164 -18.24 -14.74 17.71
C ASP A 164 -19.29 -13.61 17.78
N ASP A 165 -18.99 -12.45 17.25
CA ASP A 165 -19.98 -11.39 17.06
C ASP A 165 -20.20 -11.15 15.58
N ASP A 166 -21.37 -11.56 15.12
CA ASP A 166 -22.00 -11.39 13.81
C ASP A 166 -22.20 -9.92 13.40
N ASP A 167 -21.20 -9.07 13.49
CA ASP A 167 -21.21 -7.77 12.81
C ASP A 167 -20.39 -7.89 11.51
N ASP A 168 -20.97 -8.63 10.54
CA ASP A 168 -20.49 -8.73 9.15
C ASP A 168 -20.62 -7.37 8.45
N ARG A 169 -19.93 -6.36 8.96
CA ARG A 169 -19.73 -5.11 8.26
C ARG A 169 -18.72 -5.32 7.15
N SER A 170 -19.25 -5.87 6.07
CA SER A 170 -18.56 -5.99 4.80
C SER A 170 -18.01 -4.61 4.41
N LEU A 171 -16.70 -4.41 4.58
CA LEU A 171 -16.06 -3.19 4.07
C LEU A 171 -16.26 -3.11 2.56
N PRO A 172 -16.59 -1.94 2.01
CA PRO A 172 -16.64 -1.76 0.57
C PRO A 172 -15.29 -2.16 -0.03
N GLY A 173 -15.33 -2.86 -1.17
CA GLY A 173 -14.14 -3.33 -1.87
C GLY A 173 -13.81 -2.44 -3.07
N LEU A 174 -12.54 -2.11 -3.24
CA LEU A 174 -12.03 -1.43 -4.43
C LEU A 174 -10.91 -2.23 -5.08
N VAL A 175 -10.75 -2.03 -6.37
CA VAL A 175 -9.66 -2.60 -7.16
C VAL A 175 -8.70 -1.48 -7.57
N LEU A 176 -7.44 -1.61 -7.17
CA LEU A 176 -6.34 -0.78 -7.64
C LEU A 176 -5.62 -1.53 -8.75
N ALA A 177 -5.55 -0.94 -9.92
CA ALA A 177 -4.74 -1.41 -11.05
C ALA A 177 -3.40 -0.66 -11.08
N ILE A 178 -2.29 -1.40 -11.16
CA ILE A 178 -0.92 -0.88 -11.17
C ILE A 178 -0.12 -1.42 -12.34
#